data_84cd0097ed55b936023a8429505ac299
#
_entry.id   84cd0097ed55b936023a8429505ac299
#
_cell.length_a   1.000
_cell.length_b   1.000
_cell.length_c   1.000
_cell.angle_alpha   90.00
_cell.angle_beta   90.00
_cell.angle_gamma   90.00
#
_symmetry.space_group_name_H-M   'P 1'
#
loop_
_entity.id
_entity.type
_entity.pdbx_description
1 polymer ?
#
loop_
_entity_poly.entity_id
_entity_poly.type
_entity_poly.pdbx_seq_one_letter_code
_entity_poly.pdbx_strand_id
1 'polypeptide(L)'
;MNENVFSKDDAIAKDESNTLRTYRNKFNYPTRNGKPVLYFSGNSLGLQPKGVNDALQEQAFIWAEKGADGYFSDWVDFHQRFLTYFEPIIGGQSHEFMLMNALTVNLHLLMVSFYQPTQERYKIIIEGGAFPSDQYAYNPRSHFMDSIQMRLS
;
A
#
# COMPACT_ATOMS: atom_id res chain seq x y z
N MET A 1 -10.70 -36.17 -15.92
CA MET A 1 -10.22 -34.83 -15.63
C MET A 1 -9.19 -34.49 -16.68
N ASN A 2 -9.51 -33.63 -17.66
CA ASN A 2 -8.52 -33.16 -18.62
C ASN A 2 -7.61 -32.18 -17.90
N GLU A 3 -6.41 -32.61 -17.55
CA GLU A 3 -5.34 -31.72 -17.14
C GLU A 3 -4.96 -30.88 -18.37
N ASN A 4 -5.44 -29.66 -18.45
CA ASN A 4 -4.93 -28.66 -19.37
C ASN A 4 -3.49 -28.32 -18.92
N VAL A 5 -2.55 -29.16 -19.29
CA VAL A 5 -1.13 -28.88 -19.12
C VAL A 5 -0.76 -27.81 -20.16
N PHE A 6 -0.66 -26.55 -19.74
CA PHE A 6 -0.17 -25.48 -20.60
C PHE A 6 1.26 -25.78 -21.02
N SER A 7 1.50 -25.84 -22.31
CA SER A 7 2.85 -26.00 -22.86
C SER A 7 3.63 -24.68 -22.76
N LYS A 8 4.97 -24.76 -22.91
CA LYS A 8 5.80 -23.56 -23.01
C LYS A 8 5.41 -22.69 -24.20
N ASP A 9 5.01 -23.29 -25.30
CA ASP A 9 4.62 -22.60 -26.51
C ASP A 9 3.28 -21.85 -26.32
N ASP A 10 2.34 -22.42 -25.58
CA ASP A 10 1.10 -21.74 -25.19
C ASP A 10 1.39 -20.50 -24.31
N ALA A 11 2.34 -20.61 -23.38
CA ALA A 11 2.74 -19.49 -22.55
C ALA A 11 3.38 -18.36 -23.37
N ILE A 12 4.27 -18.71 -24.30
CA ILE A 12 4.91 -17.74 -25.21
C ILE A 12 3.85 -17.05 -26.08
N ALA A 13 2.93 -17.80 -26.68
CA ALA A 13 1.86 -17.25 -27.51
C ALA A 13 0.96 -16.27 -26.70
N LYS A 14 0.65 -16.60 -25.45
CA LYS A 14 -0.10 -15.72 -24.57
C LYS A 14 0.67 -14.45 -24.20
N ASP A 15 1.97 -14.55 -23.95
CA ASP A 15 2.83 -13.39 -23.68
C ASP A 15 2.90 -12.48 -24.91
N GLU A 16 3.01 -13.04 -26.10
CA GLU A 16 3.06 -12.27 -27.34
C GLU A 16 1.76 -11.54 -27.65
N SER A 17 0.62 -12.16 -27.37
CA SER A 17 -0.71 -11.56 -27.56
C SER A 17 -1.13 -10.60 -26.44
N ASN A 18 -0.38 -10.50 -25.34
CA ASN A 18 -0.72 -9.68 -24.19
C ASN A 18 -0.53 -8.19 -24.48
N THR A 19 -1.62 -7.44 -24.48
CA THR A 19 -1.62 -5.98 -24.71
C THR A 19 -0.85 -5.20 -23.63
N LEU A 20 -0.67 -5.77 -22.43
CA LEU A 20 0.05 -5.15 -21.32
C LEU A 20 1.56 -5.43 -21.37
N ARG A 21 2.05 -6.22 -22.32
CA ARG A 21 3.47 -6.62 -22.42
C ARG A 21 4.43 -5.41 -22.38
N THR A 22 4.06 -4.30 -23.00
CA THR A 22 4.87 -3.09 -23.05
C THR A 22 5.06 -2.41 -21.69
N TYR A 23 4.13 -2.62 -20.75
CA TYR A 23 4.24 -2.06 -19.39
C TYR A 23 5.44 -2.60 -18.62
N ARG A 24 5.91 -3.81 -18.94
CA ARG A 24 7.13 -4.38 -18.38
C ARG A 24 8.32 -3.40 -18.48
N ASN A 25 8.39 -2.65 -19.57
CA ASN A 25 9.48 -1.71 -19.82
C ASN A 25 9.43 -0.46 -18.94
N LYS A 26 8.34 -0.24 -18.22
CA LYS A 26 8.19 0.91 -17.31
C LYS A 26 8.80 0.67 -15.92
N PHE A 27 9.27 -0.55 -15.64
CA PHE A 27 9.77 -0.95 -14.34
C PHE A 27 11.23 -1.36 -14.38
N ASN A 28 11.93 -1.16 -13.27
CA ASN A 28 13.26 -1.69 -13.02
C ASN A 28 13.15 -3.11 -12.44
N TYR A 29 13.87 -4.03 -13.05
CA TYR A 29 13.94 -5.41 -12.59
C TYR A 29 15.24 -5.65 -11.83
N PRO A 30 15.19 -6.26 -10.64
CA PRO A 30 16.40 -6.72 -9.96
C PRO A 30 17.19 -7.66 -10.86
N THR A 31 18.50 -7.60 -10.75
CA THR A 31 19.39 -8.50 -11.50
C THR A 31 20.19 -9.39 -10.56
N ARG A 32 20.44 -10.63 -10.99
CA ARG A 32 21.36 -11.55 -10.32
C ARG A 32 22.31 -12.11 -11.37
N ASN A 33 23.61 -11.95 -11.14
CA ASN A 33 24.64 -12.37 -12.10
C ASN A 33 24.42 -11.77 -13.52
N GLY A 34 24.03 -10.50 -13.57
CA GLY A 34 23.80 -9.77 -14.83
C GLY A 34 22.51 -10.14 -15.58
N LYS A 35 21.68 -11.02 -15.03
CA LYS A 35 20.39 -11.42 -15.63
C LYS A 35 19.21 -10.90 -14.81
N PRO A 36 18.12 -10.45 -15.46
CA PRO A 36 16.89 -10.07 -14.76
C PRO A 36 16.33 -11.25 -13.95
N VAL A 37 15.91 -10.96 -12.72
CA VAL A 37 15.23 -11.94 -11.86
C VAL A 37 13.79 -12.09 -12.31
N LEU A 38 13.26 -13.32 -12.25
CA LEU A 38 11.82 -13.57 -12.33
C LEU A 38 11.19 -13.08 -11.02
N TYR A 39 10.47 -11.96 -11.09
CA TYR A 39 9.94 -11.27 -9.92
C TYR A 39 8.46 -11.56 -9.73
N PHE A 40 8.12 -12.34 -8.71
CA PHE A 40 6.75 -12.71 -8.35
C PHE A 40 6.29 -12.20 -6.97
N SER A 41 7.07 -11.30 -6.35
CA SER A 41 6.78 -10.75 -5.02
C SER A 41 6.02 -9.42 -5.06
N GLY A 42 5.34 -9.12 -6.17
CA GLY A 42 4.62 -7.85 -6.35
C GLY A 42 3.48 -7.61 -5.34
N ASN A 43 2.98 -8.67 -4.72
CA ASN A 43 2.00 -8.59 -3.63
C ASN A 43 2.59 -8.03 -2.32
N SER A 44 3.89 -8.18 -2.11
CA SER A 44 4.60 -7.67 -0.92
C SER A 44 5.26 -6.31 -1.22
N LEU A 45 6.05 -6.26 -2.28
CA LEU A 45 6.71 -5.04 -2.75
C LEU A 45 6.70 -5.03 -4.28
N GLY A 46 6.00 -4.07 -4.89
CA GLY A 46 5.99 -3.90 -6.34
C GLY A 46 7.38 -3.57 -6.89
N LEU A 47 7.59 -3.83 -8.19
CA LEU A 47 8.79 -3.37 -8.88
C LEU A 47 8.83 -1.83 -8.91
N GLN A 48 10.03 -1.26 -8.80
CA GLN A 48 10.23 0.17 -8.87
C GLN A 48 9.88 0.70 -10.29
N PRO A 49 8.92 1.63 -10.43
CA PRO A 49 8.74 2.37 -11.68
C PRO A 49 9.99 3.18 -12.04
N LYS A 50 10.35 3.25 -13.32
CA LYS A 50 11.55 3.98 -13.77
C LYS A 50 11.50 5.48 -13.47
N GLY A 51 10.30 6.09 -13.44
CA GLY A 51 10.12 7.51 -13.14
C GLY A 51 10.23 7.91 -11.66
N VAL A 52 10.47 6.95 -10.75
CA VAL A 52 10.54 7.28 -9.31
C VAL A 52 11.65 8.25 -8.97
N ASN A 53 12.83 8.09 -9.57
CA ASN A 53 13.96 8.97 -9.28
C ASN A 53 13.68 10.41 -9.73
N ASP A 54 13.07 10.59 -10.89
CA ASP A 54 12.71 11.91 -11.42
C ASP A 54 11.68 12.59 -10.52
N ALA A 55 10.67 11.85 -10.09
CA ALA A 55 9.64 12.35 -9.16
C ALA A 55 10.23 12.75 -7.79
N LEU A 56 11.19 11.99 -7.28
CA LEU A 56 11.89 12.34 -6.03
C LEU A 56 12.77 13.58 -6.20
N GLN A 57 13.47 13.69 -7.31
CA GLN A 57 14.31 14.85 -7.61
C GLN A 57 13.46 16.12 -7.77
N GLU A 58 12.29 16.03 -8.40
CA GLU A 58 11.34 17.13 -8.50
C GLU A 58 10.93 17.64 -7.12
N GLN A 59 10.59 16.75 -6.19
CA GLN A 59 10.24 17.15 -4.83
C GLN A 59 11.41 17.77 -4.06
N ALA A 60 12.61 17.22 -4.24
CA ALA A 60 13.83 17.78 -3.64
C ALA A 60 14.14 19.18 -4.19
N PHE A 61 13.92 19.40 -5.49
CA PHE A 61 14.09 20.69 -6.14
C PHE A 61 13.08 21.72 -5.61
N ILE A 62 11.80 21.35 -5.51
CA ILE A 62 10.75 22.23 -4.93
C ILE A 62 11.15 22.67 -3.52
N TRP A 63 11.66 21.76 -2.71
CA TRP A 63 12.14 22.07 -1.38
C TRP A 63 13.31 23.06 -1.39
N ALA A 64 14.29 22.84 -2.25
CA ALA A 64 15.46 23.71 -2.36
C ALA A 64 15.10 25.13 -2.81
N GLU A 65 14.16 25.26 -3.74
CA GLU A 65 13.76 26.56 -4.32
C GLU A 65 12.77 27.33 -3.44
N LYS A 66 11.81 26.63 -2.84
CA LYS A 66 10.68 27.26 -2.15
C LYS A 66 10.78 27.21 -0.62
N GLY A 67 11.60 26.31 -0.06
CA GLY A 67 11.66 26.11 1.38
C GLY A 67 10.28 25.91 1.99
N ALA A 68 9.94 26.67 3.02
CA ALA A 68 8.64 26.58 3.70
C ALA A 68 7.42 26.97 2.83
N ASP A 69 7.61 27.82 1.83
CA ASP A 69 6.52 28.22 0.93
C ASP A 69 6.03 27.03 0.07
N GLY A 70 6.91 26.08 -0.22
CA GLY A 70 6.54 24.81 -0.89
C GLY A 70 5.50 23.99 -0.14
N TYR A 71 5.43 24.14 1.18
CA TYR A 71 4.44 23.45 1.99
C TYR A 71 3.01 23.81 1.54
N PHE A 72 2.72 25.09 1.39
CA PHE A 72 1.38 25.56 1.03
C PHE A 72 1.09 25.47 -0.47
N SER A 73 2.09 25.66 -1.32
CA SER A 73 1.89 25.67 -2.77
C SER A 73 1.89 24.28 -3.41
N ASP A 74 2.60 23.31 -2.82
CA ASP A 74 2.85 22.02 -3.49
C ASP A 74 2.48 20.79 -2.67
N TRP A 75 2.58 20.81 -1.32
CA TRP A 75 2.51 19.59 -0.52
C TRP A 75 1.25 19.41 0.33
N VAL A 76 0.61 20.49 0.81
CA VAL A 76 -0.59 20.36 1.68
C VAL A 76 -1.66 19.50 1.01
N ASP A 77 -1.95 19.76 -0.25
CA ASP A 77 -2.95 19.05 -1.02
C ASP A 77 -2.36 18.01 -1.99
N PHE A 78 -1.09 17.66 -1.81
CA PHE A 78 -0.40 16.72 -2.71
C PHE A 78 -1.14 15.39 -2.85
N HIS A 79 -1.66 14.86 -1.77
CA HIS A 79 -2.42 13.61 -1.74
C HIS A 79 -3.69 13.66 -2.61
N GLN A 80 -4.33 14.82 -2.75
CA GLN A 80 -5.57 14.97 -3.54
C GLN A 80 -5.34 14.71 -5.03
N ARG A 81 -4.14 14.98 -5.54
CA ARG A 81 -3.78 14.76 -6.95
C ARG A 81 -3.92 13.31 -7.39
N PHE A 82 -3.93 12.37 -6.46
CA PHE A 82 -3.98 10.94 -6.73
C PHE A 82 -5.37 10.34 -6.60
N LEU A 83 -6.31 11.01 -5.93
CA LEU A 83 -7.59 10.42 -5.55
C LEU A 83 -8.41 9.95 -6.76
N THR A 84 -8.43 10.72 -7.86
CA THR A 84 -9.15 10.36 -9.08
C THR A 84 -8.61 9.10 -9.76
N TYR A 85 -7.33 8.77 -9.56
CA TYR A 85 -6.76 7.54 -10.09
C TYR A 85 -7.23 6.28 -9.34
N PHE A 86 -7.70 6.43 -8.11
CA PHE A 86 -8.21 5.33 -7.32
C PHE A 86 -9.67 5.00 -7.59
N GLU A 87 -10.45 5.92 -8.16
CA GLU A 87 -11.86 5.69 -8.48
C GLU A 87 -12.10 4.40 -9.26
N PRO A 88 -11.45 4.17 -10.42
CA PRO A 88 -11.65 2.95 -11.19
C PRO A 88 -11.06 1.68 -10.54
N ILE A 89 -10.13 1.84 -9.59
CA ILE A 89 -9.46 0.72 -8.92
C ILE A 89 -10.27 0.23 -7.72
N ILE A 90 -10.77 1.16 -6.92
CA ILE A 90 -11.48 0.88 -5.67
C ILE A 90 -12.99 0.81 -5.89
N GLY A 91 -13.52 1.51 -6.91
CA GLY A 91 -14.94 1.52 -7.23
C GLY A 91 -15.77 2.50 -6.40
N GLY A 92 -15.15 3.57 -5.91
CA GLY A 92 -15.80 4.67 -5.18
C GLY A 92 -15.55 6.01 -5.87
N GLN A 93 -15.94 7.10 -5.22
CA GLN A 93 -15.71 8.47 -5.69
C GLN A 93 -14.51 9.10 -4.96
N SER A 94 -13.82 10.04 -5.59
CA SER A 94 -12.58 10.64 -5.04
C SER A 94 -12.74 11.24 -3.63
N HIS A 95 -13.92 11.77 -3.31
CA HIS A 95 -14.20 12.32 -1.98
C HIS A 95 -14.44 11.26 -0.89
N GLU A 96 -14.57 9.97 -1.27
CA GLU A 96 -14.71 8.85 -0.33
C GLU A 96 -13.36 8.24 0.05
N PHE A 97 -12.25 8.69 -0.54
CA PHE A 97 -10.92 8.16 -0.31
C PHE A 97 -10.02 9.16 0.40
N MET A 98 -9.12 8.65 1.20
CA MET A 98 -8.03 9.41 1.77
C MET A 98 -6.73 8.61 1.68
N LEU A 99 -5.70 9.19 1.10
CA LEU A 99 -4.35 8.64 1.16
C LEU A 99 -3.74 8.99 2.51
N MET A 100 -3.38 7.98 3.26
CA MET A 100 -2.84 8.13 4.61
C MET A 100 -1.48 7.40 4.73
N ASN A 101 -1.18 6.95 5.93
CA ASN A 101 0.04 6.24 6.27
C ASN A 101 -0.01 4.76 5.86
N ALA A 102 0.99 3.98 6.29
CA ALA A 102 0.95 2.52 6.18
C ALA A 102 -0.21 1.92 6.99
N LEU A 103 -0.67 0.73 6.59
CA LEU A 103 -1.83 0.04 7.18
C LEU A 103 -1.77 0.00 8.71
N THR A 104 -0.66 -0.43 9.30
CA THR A 104 -0.52 -0.54 10.76
C THR A 104 -0.69 0.80 11.48
N VAL A 105 -0.10 1.88 10.93
CA VAL A 105 -0.27 3.24 11.47
C VAL A 105 -1.71 3.68 11.39
N ASN A 106 -2.38 3.47 10.25
CA ASN A 106 -3.79 3.81 10.07
C ASN A 106 -4.67 3.03 11.02
N LEU A 107 -4.39 1.74 11.23
CA LEU A 107 -5.10 0.90 12.19
C LEU A 107 -5.03 1.48 13.60
N HIS A 108 -3.83 1.85 14.06
CA HIS A 108 -3.66 2.47 15.37
C HIS A 108 -4.40 3.82 15.47
N LEU A 109 -4.32 4.67 14.45
CA LEU A 109 -5.02 5.95 14.42
C LEU A 109 -6.53 5.78 14.49
N LEU A 110 -7.08 4.83 13.73
CA LEU A 110 -8.51 4.51 13.74
C LEU A 110 -8.94 3.94 15.10
N MET A 111 -8.14 3.05 15.68
CA MET A 111 -8.40 2.49 17.01
C MET A 111 -8.44 3.59 18.09
N VAL A 112 -7.46 4.49 18.10
CA VAL A 112 -7.43 5.60 19.08
C VAL A 112 -8.61 6.54 18.88
N SER A 113 -9.00 6.79 17.64
CA SER A 113 -10.05 7.77 17.31
C SER A 113 -11.47 7.24 17.56
N PHE A 114 -11.71 5.97 17.23
CA PHE A 114 -13.09 5.43 17.15
C PHE A 114 -13.38 4.30 18.12
N TYR A 115 -12.37 3.55 18.57
CA TYR A 115 -12.61 2.47 19.52
C TYR A 115 -12.77 3.02 20.94
N GLN A 116 -14.02 3.06 21.39
CA GLN A 116 -14.40 3.49 22.73
C GLN A 116 -15.03 2.29 23.48
N PRO A 117 -14.20 1.47 24.14
CA PRO A 117 -14.68 0.29 24.82
C PRO A 117 -15.52 0.66 26.06
N THR A 118 -16.53 -0.17 26.32
CA THR A 118 -17.33 -0.15 27.54
C THR A 118 -17.29 -1.54 28.19
N GLN A 119 -17.82 -1.68 29.41
CA GLN A 119 -17.91 -3.00 30.05
C GLN A 119 -18.74 -4.02 29.24
N GLU A 120 -19.68 -3.55 28.42
CA GLU A 120 -20.55 -4.41 27.61
C GLU A 120 -20.02 -4.58 26.18
N ARG A 121 -19.28 -3.58 25.64
CA ARG A 121 -18.85 -3.51 24.24
C ARG A 121 -17.35 -3.25 24.15
N TYR A 122 -16.54 -4.26 24.40
CA TYR A 122 -15.07 -4.19 24.38
C TYR A 122 -14.40 -5.21 23.47
N LYS A 123 -15.17 -6.17 22.95
CA LYS A 123 -14.61 -7.25 22.13
C LYS A 123 -14.32 -6.78 20.72
N ILE A 124 -13.16 -7.14 20.21
CA ILE A 124 -12.73 -6.94 18.82
C ILE A 124 -12.73 -8.31 18.15
N ILE A 125 -13.33 -8.39 16.97
CA ILE A 125 -13.33 -9.59 16.13
C ILE A 125 -12.33 -9.36 15.00
N ILE A 126 -11.39 -10.28 14.84
CA ILE A 126 -10.41 -10.29 13.74
C ILE A 126 -10.44 -11.66 13.07
N GLU A 127 -9.97 -11.72 11.82
CA GLU A 127 -9.81 -12.98 11.11
C GLU A 127 -8.73 -13.85 11.76
N GLY A 128 -8.92 -15.19 11.75
CA GLY A 128 -7.87 -16.12 12.16
C GLY A 128 -6.72 -16.09 11.17
N GLY A 129 -5.48 -15.92 11.66
CA GLY A 129 -4.30 -15.83 10.80
C GLY A 129 -4.08 -14.46 10.14
N ALA A 130 -4.69 -13.40 10.66
CA ALA A 130 -4.44 -12.02 10.24
C ALA A 130 -2.93 -11.71 10.16
N PHE A 131 -2.56 -10.70 9.38
CA PHE A 131 -1.17 -10.33 9.21
C PHE A 131 -0.51 -10.00 10.58
N PRO A 132 0.75 -10.38 10.81
CA PRO A 132 1.37 -10.23 12.14
C PRO A 132 1.29 -8.83 12.75
N SER A 133 1.45 -7.77 11.97
CA SER A 133 1.35 -6.39 12.48
C SER A 133 -0.04 -6.06 13.01
N ASP A 134 -1.09 -6.63 12.39
CA ASP A 134 -2.47 -6.41 12.80
C ASP A 134 -2.76 -7.18 14.10
N GLN A 135 -2.25 -8.42 14.19
CA GLN A 135 -2.31 -9.19 15.42
C GLN A 135 -1.61 -8.47 16.58
N TYR A 136 -0.44 -7.85 16.33
CA TYR A 136 0.26 -7.07 17.36
C TYR A 136 -0.53 -5.84 17.80
N ALA A 137 -1.21 -5.16 16.88
CA ALA A 137 -2.03 -3.99 17.20
C ALA A 137 -3.18 -4.34 18.17
N TYR A 138 -3.75 -5.54 18.04
CA TYR A 138 -4.84 -6.02 18.90
C TYR A 138 -4.38 -6.87 20.09
N ASN A 139 -3.08 -7.12 20.23
CA ASN A 139 -2.57 -7.95 21.34
C ASN A 139 -2.82 -7.26 22.67
N PRO A 140 -3.51 -7.93 23.63
CA PRO A 140 -3.77 -7.37 24.96
C PRO A 140 -2.51 -6.99 25.75
N ARG A 141 -1.36 -7.54 25.37
CA ARG A 141 -0.05 -7.22 25.99
C ARG A 141 0.67 -6.02 25.33
N SER A 142 0.10 -5.41 24.28
CA SER A 142 0.64 -4.18 23.77
C SER A 142 0.34 -3.03 24.74
N HIS A 143 1.27 -2.11 24.93
CA HIS A 143 1.05 -0.92 25.78
C HIS A 143 -0.20 -0.13 25.40
N PHE A 144 -0.62 -0.23 24.17
CA PHE A 144 -1.85 0.39 23.67
C PHE A 144 -3.10 -0.26 24.29
N MET A 145 -3.16 -1.60 24.32
CA MET A 145 -4.30 -2.32 24.90
C MET A 145 -4.31 -2.21 26.42
N ASP A 146 -3.14 -2.17 27.07
CA ASP A 146 -3.04 -1.91 28.51
C ASP A 146 -3.64 -0.55 28.89
N SER A 147 -3.43 0.48 28.07
CA SER A 147 -4.01 1.80 28.29
C SER A 147 -5.53 1.82 28.10
N ILE A 148 -6.07 0.95 27.26
CA ILE A 148 -7.53 0.75 27.09
C ILE A 148 -8.11 -0.01 28.29
N GLN A 149 -7.46 -1.05 28.76
CA GLN A 149 -7.89 -1.80 29.95
C GLN A 149 -7.93 -0.93 31.21
N MET A 150 -6.97 -0.03 31.38
CA MET A 150 -6.97 0.93 32.49
C MET A 150 -8.17 1.91 32.47
N ARG A 151 -8.79 2.14 31.31
CA ARG A 151 -10.00 2.97 31.19
C ARG A 151 -11.30 2.21 31.55
N LEU A 152 -11.25 0.89 31.60
CA LEU A 152 -12.40 0.01 31.91
C LEU A 152 -12.42 -0.42 33.38
N SER A 153 -11.32 -0.23 34.10
CA SER A 153 -11.19 -0.52 35.54
C SER A 153 -11.53 0.72 36.36
#